data_85a010791ba384495ab74d31eb157a95
#
_entry.id   85a010791ba384495ab74d31eb157a95
#
_cell.length_a   1.000
_cell.length_b   1.000
_cell.length_c   1.000
_cell.angle_alpha   90.00
_cell.angle_beta   90.00
_cell.angle_gamma   90.00
#
_symmetry.space_group_name_H-M   'P 1'
#
loop_
_entity.id
_entity.type
_entity.pdbx_description
1 polymer ?
#
loop_
_entity_poly.entity_id
_entity_poly.type
_entity_poly.pdbx_seq_one_letter_code
_entity_poly.pdbx_strand_id
1 'polypeptide(L)'
;EQTSLVVMDVGAAEPHIHHQGRAERPAVNVSRLLLLRSYAEAVAQGQLAPERRVALADVQRYHLKARGQGGHPAAIERLRGEGAITEDSLTIAALVRSMTQYNDEAAADWLLATLGYPAVDATREALGWPARATPLPSSGRTLSWRHPRMDATPAERLTVLTAQPRSAYAQEVLDLTGAFTASGSFRDEVLTLVQERGTEISLRDQRALAQATYPTACATEYAAFLTALLQDSLGSPAVSARMRSALERTVGADTLGGPLPVEAIGSVSGAFPGLISFAAYARRPDPLPDRIVVSFIQDLPIAVFYHMMQTGMDRALFVRLLSDDAYVEDTARFLAERETGG
;
A
#
# COMPACT_ATOMS: atom_id res chain seq x y z
N GLU A 1 -11.44 16.26 -11.71
CA GLU A 1 -11.62 14.89 -11.27
C GLU A 1 -10.28 14.17 -11.19
N GLN A 2 -9.99 13.58 -10.04
CA GLN A 2 -8.62 13.18 -9.69
C GLN A 2 -8.56 11.64 -9.54
N THR A 3 -9.00 10.93 -10.59
CA THR A 3 -9.03 9.45 -10.62
C THR A 3 -8.17 8.92 -11.75
N SER A 4 -7.31 7.95 -11.46
CA SER A 4 -6.68 7.09 -12.47
C SER A 4 -7.26 5.69 -12.35
N LEU A 5 -7.64 5.08 -13.48
CA LEU A 5 -8.16 3.71 -13.51
C LEU A 5 -7.63 2.98 -14.75
N VAL A 6 -7.03 1.82 -14.52
CA VAL A 6 -6.64 0.88 -15.56
C VAL A 6 -7.27 -0.47 -15.24
N VAL A 7 -8.04 -1.01 -16.22
CA VAL A 7 -8.60 -2.37 -16.16
C VAL A 7 -8.16 -3.10 -17.41
N MET A 8 -7.49 -4.23 -17.26
CA MET A 8 -6.99 -5.02 -18.39
C MET A 8 -6.97 -6.51 -18.09
N ASP A 9 -7.10 -7.30 -19.11
CA ASP A 9 -6.89 -8.75 -19.05
C ASP A 9 -5.43 -9.08 -19.41
N VAL A 10 -4.86 -10.05 -18.73
CA VAL A 10 -3.47 -10.49 -18.99
C VAL A 10 -3.37 -11.08 -20.40
N GLY A 11 -2.43 -10.58 -21.19
CA GLY A 11 -2.26 -10.95 -22.59
C GLY A 11 -3.10 -10.16 -23.60
N ALA A 12 -4.00 -9.28 -23.14
CA ALA A 12 -4.70 -8.37 -24.03
C ALA A 12 -3.75 -7.28 -24.57
N ALA A 13 -3.93 -6.91 -25.85
CA ALA A 13 -3.14 -5.85 -26.49
C ALA A 13 -3.47 -4.46 -25.93
N GLU A 14 -4.73 -4.23 -25.56
CA GLU A 14 -5.22 -2.96 -25.05
C GLU A 14 -6.03 -3.18 -23.76
N PRO A 15 -6.00 -2.24 -22.82
CA PRO A 15 -6.84 -2.28 -21.63
C PRO A 15 -8.32 -2.03 -21.98
N HIS A 16 -9.23 -2.63 -21.21
CA HIS A 16 -10.66 -2.34 -21.29
C HIS A 16 -10.98 -0.90 -20.85
N ILE A 17 -10.23 -0.42 -19.83
CA ILE A 17 -10.33 0.95 -19.33
C ILE A 17 -8.91 1.50 -19.14
N HIS A 18 -8.66 2.69 -19.71
CA HIS A 18 -7.43 3.45 -19.51
C HIS A 18 -7.77 4.93 -19.27
N HIS A 19 -8.35 5.22 -18.09
CA HIS A 19 -8.71 6.58 -17.71
C HIS A 19 -7.58 7.21 -16.90
N GLN A 20 -6.95 8.27 -17.42
CA GLN A 20 -5.83 9.00 -16.79
C GLN A 20 -4.73 8.08 -16.23
N GLY A 21 -4.52 6.90 -16.81
CA GLY A 21 -3.65 5.85 -16.29
C GLY A 21 -2.17 6.25 -16.17
N ARG A 22 -1.72 7.29 -16.92
CA ARG A 22 -0.35 7.83 -16.87
C ARG A 22 -0.19 9.02 -15.92
N ALA A 23 -1.27 9.49 -15.29
CA ALA A 23 -1.17 10.57 -14.31
C ALA A 23 -0.53 10.05 -13.01
N GLU A 24 0.51 10.74 -12.55
CA GLU A 24 1.11 10.46 -11.25
C GLU A 24 0.15 10.84 -10.12
N ARG A 25 -0.08 9.90 -9.20
CA ARG A 25 -0.95 10.08 -8.03
C ARG A 25 -0.37 9.40 -6.80
N PRO A 26 -0.79 9.80 -5.59
CA PRO A 26 -0.39 9.12 -4.36
C PRO A 26 -0.78 7.65 -4.37
N ALA A 27 0.23 6.77 -4.31
CA ALA A 27 0.04 5.32 -4.34
C ALA A 27 -0.27 4.72 -2.96
N VAL A 28 -0.25 5.51 -1.91
CA VAL A 28 -0.49 5.10 -0.51
C VAL A 28 0.19 3.75 -0.21
N ASN A 29 -0.58 2.71 0.18
CA ASN A 29 -0.01 1.40 0.50
C ASN A 29 0.31 0.54 -0.74
N VAL A 30 -0.17 0.90 -1.94
CA VAL A 30 0.15 0.18 -3.18
C VAL A 30 1.66 0.21 -3.46
N SER A 31 2.37 1.25 -3.02
CA SER A 31 3.83 1.34 -3.07
C SER A 31 4.55 0.17 -2.36
N ARG A 32 3.88 -0.52 -1.42
CA ARG A 32 4.42 -1.72 -0.75
C ARG A 32 4.65 -2.91 -1.68
N LEU A 33 4.11 -2.89 -2.91
CA LEU A 33 4.45 -3.89 -3.93
C LEU A 33 5.94 -3.87 -4.30
N LEU A 34 6.59 -2.69 -4.26
CA LEU A 34 8.05 -2.61 -4.39
C LEU A 34 8.78 -3.29 -3.23
N LEU A 35 8.32 -3.05 -2.01
CA LEU A 35 8.89 -3.67 -0.82
C LEU A 35 8.68 -5.20 -0.83
N LEU A 36 7.51 -5.66 -1.28
CA LEU A 36 7.22 -7.07 -1.46
C LEU A 36 8.13 -7.72 -2.53
N ARG A 37 8.39 -7.04 -3.64
CA ARG A 37 9.32 -7.51 -4.66
C ARG A 37 10.74 -7.61 -4.10
N SER A 38 11.24 -6.58 -3.42
CA SER A 38 12.56 -6.60 -2.79
C SER A 38 12.69 -7.76 -1.79
N TYR A 39 11.65 -8.04 -1.01
CA TYR A 39 11.59 -9.21 -0.14
C TYR A 39 11.70 -10.52 -0.93
N ALA A 40 10.92 -10.65 -2.00
CA ALA A 40 10.92 -11.87 -2.81
C ALA A 40 12.28 -12.10 -3.49
N GLU A 41 12.94 -11.04 -3.94
CA GLU A 41 14.30 -11.08 -4.49
C GLU A 41 15.33 -11.49 -3.42
N ALA A 42 15.27 -10.91 -2.22
CA ALA A 42 16.17 -11.27 -1.12
C ALA A 42 16.01 -12.75 -0.71
N VAL A 43 14.78 -13.27 -0.72
CA VAL A 43 14.52 -14.70 -0.48
C VAL A 43 15.08 -15.57 -1.61
N ALA A 44 14.84 -15.20 -2.87
CA ALA A 44 15.34 -15.94 -4.03
C ALA A 44 16.89 -16.00 -4.09
N GLN A 45 17.54 -14.97 -3.56
CA GLN A 45 18.99 -14.87 -3.45
C GLN A 45 19.56 -15.53 -2.18
N GLY A 46 18.72 -16.12 -1.31
CA GLY A 46 19.14 -16.73 -0.05
C GLY A 46 19.59 -15.74 1.04
N GLN A 47 19.36 -14.45 0.86
CA GLN A 47 19.73 -13.40 1.82
C GLN A 47 18.75 -13.32 2.99
N LEU A 48 17.52 -13.76 2.80
CA LEU A 48 16.46 -13.76 3.81
C LEU A 48 15.73 -15.10 3.81
N ALA A 49 15.61 -15.71 4.99
CA ALA A 49 14.85 -16.95 5.18
C ALA A 49 13.41 -16.60 5.60
N PRO A 50 12.38 -16.96 4.80
CA PRO A 50 10.98 -16.66 5.11
C PRO A 50 10.49 -17.34 6.39
N GLU A 51 11.09 -18.47 6.78
CA GLU A 51 10.78 -19.25 7.97
C GLU A 51 11.43 -18.67 9.24
N ARG A 52 12.41 -17.78 9.11
CA ARG A 52 13.05 -17.12 10.26
C ARG A 52 11.99 -16.46 11.12
N ARG A 53 12.06 -16.71 12.42
CA ARG A 53 11.14 -16.11 13.39
C ARG A 53 11.64 -14.77 13.87
N VAL A 54 10.70 -13.88 14.12
CA VAL A 54 10.91 -12.50 14.61
C VAL A 54 10.07 -12.34 15.86
N ALA A 55 10.65 -11.75 16.91
CA ALA A 55 9.90 -11.41 18.10
C ALA A 55 8.84 -10.34 17.79
N LEU A 56 7.63 -10.52 18.28
CA LEU A 56 6.54 -9.57 18.09
C LEU A 56 6.93 -8.18 18.65
N ALA A 57 7.66 -8.14 19.77
CA ALA A 57 8.15 -6.91 20.37
C ALA A 57 9.04 -6.08 19.41
N ASP A 58 9.84 -6.75 18.55
CA ASP A 58 10.69 -6.05 17.58
C ASP A 58 9.86 -5.39 16.47
N VAL A 59 8.76 -6.01 16.05
CA VAL A 59 7.83 -5.42 15.09
C VAL A 59 7.02 -4.27 15.73
N GLN A 60 6.58 -4.46 16.96
CA GLN A 60 5.81 -3.46 17.71
C GLN A 60 6.56 -2.14 17.95
N ARG A 61 7.90 -2.16 17.88
CA ARG A 61 8.70 -0.91 17.96
C ARG A 61 8.36 0.07 16.84
N TYR A 62 7.93 -0.43 15.69
CA TYR A 62 7.57 0.38 14.52
C TYR A 62 6.12 0.88 14.56
N HIS A 63 5.30 0.33 15.47
CA HIS A 63 3.91 0.76 15.58
C HIS A 63 3.79 2.13 16.25
N LEU A 64 3.42 3.12 15.47
CA LEU A 64 3.05 4.45 15.95
C LEU A 64 1.53 4.50 16.11
N LYS A 65 1.05 4.39 17.35
CA LYS A 65 -0.38 4.38 17.68
C LYS A 65 -0.98 5.79 17.51
N ALA A 66 -1.27 6.20 16.29
CA ALA A 66 -2.05 7.40 16.04
C ALA A 66 -3.57 7.11 16.18
N ARG A 67 -4.37 8.09 16.58
CA ARG A 67 -5.83 7.93 16.68
C ARG A 67 -6.42 7.50 15.34
N GLY A 68 -7.17 6.41 15.32
CA GLY A 68 -7.84 5.89 14.12
C GLY A 68 -6.98 4.96 13.24
N GLN A 69 -5.72 4.71 13.56
CA GLN A 69 -4.88 3.73 12.86
C GLN A 69 -4.96 2.38 13.60
N GLY A 70 -5.78 1.47 13.08
CA GLY A 70 -6.02 0.16 13.67
C GLY A 70 -5.34 -1.00 12.94
N GLY A 71 -4.47 -0.73 11.94
CA GLY A 71 -3.89 -1.77 11.09
C GLY A 71 -3.10 -2.82 11.88
N HIS A 72 -2.06 -2.41 12.60
CA HIS A 72 -1.19 -3.35 13.31
C HIS A 72 -1.89 -4.17 14.41
N PRO A 73 -2.64 -3.60 15.39
CA PRO A 73 -3.33 -4.39 16.40
C PRO A 73 -4.32 -5.39 15.81
N ALA A 74 -5.12 -4.98 14.83
CA ALA A 74 -6.08 -5.86 14.17
C ALA A 74 -5.40 -6.98 13.37
N ALA A 75 -4.27 -6.70 12.73
CA ALA A 75 -3.47 -7.69 12.04
C ALA A 75 -2.90 -8.74 13.01
N ILE A 76 -2.38 -8.30 14.16
CA ILE A 76 -1.87 -9.21 15.20
C ILE A 76 -2.96 -10.11 15.77
N GLU A 77 -4.17 -9.58 16.02
CA GLU A 77 -5.30 -10.39 16.47
C GLU A 77 -5.67 -11.47 15.45
N ARG A 78 -5.71 -11.12 14.16
CA ARG A 78 -5.96 -12.08 13.08
C ARG A 78 -4.90 -13.18 13.02
N LEU A 79 -3.62 -12.79 13.05
CA LEU A 79 -2.50 -13.73 13.03
C LEU A 79 -2.51 -14.68 14.25
N ARG A 80 -2.94 -14.19 15.43
CA ARG A 80 -3.16 -15.04 16.60
C ARG A 80 -4.30 -16.03 16.39
N GLY A 81 -5.43 -15.57 15.86
CA GLY A 81 -6.57 -16.41 15.51
C GLY A 81 -6.25 -17.49 14.48
N GLU A 82 -5.31 -17.22 13.58
CA GLU A 82 -4.81 -18.16 12.57
C GLU A 82 -3.70 -19.09 13.11
N GLY A 83 -3.25 -18.93 14.36
CA GLY A 83 -2.14 -19.69 14.93
C GLY A 83 -0.75 -19.34 14.35
N ALA A 84 -0.64 -18.23 13.63
CA ALA A 84 0.63 -17.77 13.02
C ALA A 84 1.60 -17.15 14.03
N ILE A 85 1.11 -16.73 15.19
CA ILE A 85 1.92 -16.22 16.32
C ILE A 85 2.00 -17.30 17.36
N THR A 86 3.21 -17.74 17.68
CA THR A 86 3.51 -18.70 18.75
C THR A 86 4.66 -18.15 19.59
N GLU A 87 4.58 -18.27 20.92
CA GLU A 87 5.63 -17.80 21.83
C GLU A 87 6.05 -16.33 21.57
N ASP A 88 5.07 -15.46 21.37
CA ASP A 88 5.26 -14.03 21.02
C ASP A 88 6.22 -13.80 19.83
N SER A 89 6.27 -14.71 18.89
CA SER A 89 7.03 -14.58 17.65
C SER A 89 6.24 -15.07 16.44
N LEU A 90 6.60 -14.59 15.25
CA LEU A 90 6.01 -14.99 13.97
C LEU A 90 7.11 -15.15 12.91
N THR A 91 6.81 -15.88 11.84
CA THR A 91 7.74 -16.00 10.72
C THR A 91 7.76 -14.72 9.89
N ILE A 92 8.86 -14.45 9.17
CA ILE A 92 8.93 -13.34 8.21
C ILE A 92 7.85 -13.49 7.14
N ALA A 93 7.56 -14.70 6.68
CA ALA A 93 6.46 -14.94 5.73
C ALA A 93 5.10 -14.51 6.28
N ALA A 94 4.79 -14.81 7.55
CA ALA A 94 3.56 -14.35 8.21
C ALA A 94 3.53 -12.82 8.37
N LEU A 95 4.67 -12.21 8.68
CA LEU A 95 4.79 -10.75 8.78
C LEU A 95 4.59 -10.07 7.42
N VAL A 96 5.14 -10.61 6.34
CA VAL A 96 4.92 -10.09 4.98
C VAL A 96 3.45 -10.22 4.58
N ARG A 97 2.80 -11.34 4.92
CA ARG A 97 1.35 -11.50 4.72
C ARG A 97 0.55 -10.49 5.54
N SER A 98 0.94 -10.18 6.76
CA SER A 98 0.34 -9.11 7.57
C SER A 98 0.40 -7.74 6.86
N MET A 99 1.55 -7.39 6.32
CA MET A 99 1.74 -6.17 5.55
C MET A 99 0.81 -6.07 4.34
N THR A 100 0.70 -7.15 3.55
CA THR A 100 -0.04 -7.15 2.29
C THR A 100 -1.54 -7.33 2.50
N GLN A 101 -1.95 -8.28 3.33
CA GLN A 101 -3.34 -8.68 3.46
C GLN A 101 -4.10 -7.93 4.56
N TYR A 102 -3.41 -7.43 5.59
CA TYR A 102 -4.03 -6.76 6.74
C TYR A 102 -3.63 -5.30 6.87
N ASN A 103 -2.90 -4.77 5.88
CA ASN A 103 -2.42 -3.38 5.87
C ASN A 103 -1.58 -2.99 7.11
N ASP A 104 -0.82 -3.94 7.65
CA ASP A 104 0.02 -3.74 8.81
C ASP A 104 1.21 -2.81 8.49
N GLU A 105 1.14 -1.58 8.98
CA GLU A 105 2.17 -0.58 8.76
C GLU A 105 3.46 -0.87 9.54
N ALA A 106 3.37 -1.44 10.75
CA ALA A 106 4.54 -1.77 11.53
C ALA A 106 5.32 -2.93 10.90
N ALA A 107 4.61 -3.91 10.32
CA ALA A 107 5.22 -4.98 9.54
C ALA A 107 5.94 -4.44 8.29
N ALA A 108 5.34 -3.46 7.60
CA ALA A 108 5.97 -2.81 6.45
C ALA A 108 7.25 -2.06 6.84
N ASP A 109 7.18 -1.26 7.90
CA ASP A 109 8.31 -0.48 8.40
C ASP A 109 9.45 -1.38 8.89
N TRP A 110 9.12 -2.47 9.60
CA TRP A 110 10.10 -3.46 10.04
C TRP A 110 10.77 -4.15 8.85
N LEU A 111 10.01 -4.54 7.84
CA LEU A 111 10.54 -5.20 6.64
C LEU A 111 11.46 -4.25 5.85
N LEU A 112 11.05 -2.99 5.68
CA LEU A 112 11.86 -1.97 5.03
C LEU A 112 13.18 -1.73 5.77
N ALA A 113 13.15 -1.65 7.10
CA ALA A 113 14.35 -1.53 7.92
C ALA A 113 15.27 -2.77 7.82
N THR A 114 14.67 -3.96 7.69
CA THR A 114 15.42 -5.22 7.57
C THR A 114 16.12 -5.34 6.21
N LEU A 115 15.45 -4.97 5.13
CA LEU A 115 16.00 -5.00 3.77
C LEU A 115 16.94 -3.80 3.50
N GLY A 116 16.68 -2.68 4.16
CA GLY A 116 17.34 -1.41 3.93
C GLY A 116 16.72 -0.62 2.77
N TYR A 117 16.54 0.69 2.97
CA TYR A 117 16.01 1.60 1.94
C TYR A 117 16.76 1.52 0.60
N PRO A 118 18.11 1.46 0.56
CA PRO A 118 18.85 1.37 -0.70
C PRO A 118 18.50 0.13 -1.54
N ALA A 119 18.23 -1.01 -0.92
CA ALA A 119 17.84 -2.23 -1.64
C ALA A 119 16.45 -2.09 -2.29
N VAL A 120 15.50 -1.49 -1.58
CA VAL A 120 14.16 -1.22 -2.11
C VAL A 120 14.19 -0.15 -3.21
N ASP A 121 15.04 0.86 -3.05
CA ASP A 121 15.22 1.90 -4.08
C ASP A 121 15.89 1.33 -5.35
N ALA A 122 16.85 0.41 -5.22
CA ALA A 122 17.44 -0.30 -6.36
C ALA A 122 16.39 -1.14 -7.12
N THR A 123 15.44 -1.77 -6.42
CA THR A 123 14.30 -2.47 -7.06
C THR A 123 13.44 -1.50 -7.88
N ARG A 124 13.18 -0.29 -7.38
CA ARG A 124 12.47 0.77 -8.11
C ARG A 124 13.26 1.21 -9.36
N GLU A 125 14.60 1.40 -9.22
CA GLU A 125 15.47 1.77 -10.33
C GLU A 125 15.48 0.71 -11.44
N ALA A 126 15.53 -0.55 -11.07
CA ALA A 126 15.46 -1.67 -12.01
C ALA A 126 14.13 -1.71 -12.81
N LEU A 127 13.06 -1.13 -12.28
CA LEU A 127 11.79 -0.95 -12.99
C LEU A 127 11.75 0.34 -13.84
N GLY A 128 12.73 1.21 -13.74
CA GLY A 128 12.72 2.54 -14.38
C GLY A 128 11.70 3.51 -13.78
N TRP A 129 11.22 3.26 -12.56
CA TRP A 129 10.20 4.09 -11.92
C TRP A 129 10.80 5.36 -11.29
N PRO A 130 10.01 6.45 -11.18
CA PRO A 130 10.50 7.70 -10.61
C PRO A 130 10.91 7.55 -9.13
N ALA A 131 11.88 8.33 -8.68
CA ALA A 131 12.39 8.28 -7.30
C ALA A 131 11.31 8.42 -6.21
N ARG A 132 10.19 9.10 -6.52
CA ARG A 132 9.06 9.26 -5.59
C ARG A 132 8.25 7.97 -5.39
N ALA A 133 8.42 6.96 -6.23
CA ALA A 133 7.68 5.70 -6.09
C ALA A 133 8.18 4.82 -4.93
N THR A 134 9.42 5.01 -4.44
CA THR A 134 9.97 4.21 -3.34
C THR A 134 9.19 4.46 -2.05
N PRO A 135 8.67 3.39 -1.41
CA PRO A 135 7.98 3.51 -0.12
C PRO A 135 8.92 4.00 0.97
N LEU A 136 8.38 4.75 1.90
CA LEU A 136 9.06 5.22 3.10
C LEU A 136 8.33 4.69 4.34
N PRO A 137 9.04 4.53 5.48
CA PRO A 137 8.43 4.10 6.72
C PRO A 137 7.24 4.97 7.11
N SER A 138 6.13 4.33 7.48
CA SER A 138 4.89 5.00 7.86
C SER A 138 5.04 5.81 9.15
N SER A 139 5.78 5.25 10.12
CA SER A 139 6.08 5.89 11.40
C SER A 139 6.87 7.20 11.20
N GLY A 140 7.99 7.15 10.49
CA GLY A 140 8.81 8.33 10.21
C GLY A 140 8.09 9.37 9.35
N ARG A 141 7.30 8.93 8.36
CA ARG A 141 6.48 9.84 7.54
C ARG A 141 5.45 10.60 8.40
N THR A 142 4.76 9.91 9.31
CA THR A 142 3.81 10.55 10.23
C THR A 142 4.54 11.53 11.15
N LEU A 143 5.70 11.15 11.66
CA LEU A 143 6.53 12.02 12.50
C LEU A 143 7.11 13.21 11.74
N SER A 144 7.37 13.07 10.43
CA SER A 144 7.80 14.21 9.61
C SER A 144 6.74 15.29 9.49
N TRP A 145 5.48 14.98 9.73
CA TRP A 145 4.40 15.96 9.79
C TRP A 145 4.29 16.65 11.15
N ARG A 146 4.49 15.89 12.22
CA ARG A 146 4.45 16.37 13.59
C ARG A 146 5.21 15.44 14.54
N HIS A 147 6.09 16.00 15.36
CA HIS A 147 6.71 15.30 16.48
C HIS A 147 6.94 16.29 17.64
N PRO A 148 7.18 15.80 18.90
CA PRO A 148 7.22 16.66 20.10
C PRO A 148 8.30 17.76 20.06
N ARG A 149 9.36 17.54 19.29
CA ARG A 149 10.48 18.49 19.17
C ARG A 149 10.35 19.41 17.94
N MET A 150 9.19 19.44 17.30
CA MET A 150 8.92 20.30 16.13
C MET A 150 8.14 21.52 16.57
N ASP A 151 8.71 22.70 16.29
CA ASP A 151 8.06 23.99 16.49
C ASP A 151 7.67 24.58 15.11
N ALA A 152 6.72 23.94 14.46
CA ALA A 152 6.20 24.36 13.17
C ALA A 152 4.71 24.03 13.05
N THR A 153 3.95 24.92 12.44
CA THR A 153 2.56 24.66 12.07
C THR A 153 2.48 23.66 10.89
N PRO A 154 1.35 22.96 10.69
CA PRO A 154 1.17 22.09 9.54
C PRO A 154 1.38 22.80 8.18
N ALA A 155 1.01 24.08 8.06
CA ALA A 155 1.19 24.87 6.84
C ALA A 155 2.66 25.18 6.55
N GLU A 156 3.42 25.59 7.57
CA GLU A 156 4.87 25.80 7.45
C GLU A 156 5.57 24.50 7.10
N ARG A 157 5.14 23.40 7.74
CA ARG A 157 5.70 22.08 7.46
C ARG A 157 5.42 21.63 6.04
N LEU A 158 4.20 21.81 5.54
CA LEU A 158 3.85 21.53 4.15
C LEU A 158 4.75 22.28 3.16
N THR A 159 5.01 23.57 3.43
CA THR A 159 5.90 24.40 2.60
C THR A 159 7.32 23.80 2.54
N VAL A 160 7.86 23.39 3.68
CA VAL A 160 9.19 22.76 3.75
C VAL A 160 9.20 21.43 2.98
N LEU A 161 8.20 20.57 3.23
CA LEU A 161 8.13 19.23 2.62
C LEU A 161 7.95 19.26 1.10
N THR A 162 7.27 20.28 0.58
CA THR A 162 7.10 20.46 -0.88
C THR A 162 8.33 21.01 -1.56
N ALA A 163 9.13 21.80 -0.85
CA ALA A 163 10.32 22.44 -1.39
C ALA A 163 11.59 21.57 -1.32
N GLN A 164 11.66 20.64 -0.37
CA GLN A 164 12.88 19.84 -0.19
C GLN A 164 13.04 18.73 -1.24
N PRO A 165 14.29 18.40 -1.63
CA PRO A 165 14.55 17.26 -2.52
C PRO A 165 14.05 15.94 -1.92
N ARG A 166 13.58 15.00 -2.77
CA ARG A 166 13.08 13.69 -2.33
C ARG A 166 14.09 12.92 -1.48
N SER A 167 15.37 12.98 -1.82
CA SER A 167 16.44 12.31 -1.05
C SER A 167 16.58 12.86 0.36
N ALA A 168 16.49 14.19 0.52
CA ALA A 168 16.53 14.84 1.84
C ALA A 168 15.30 14.46 2.68
N TYR A 169 14.12 14.44 2.06
CA TYR A 169 12.90 13.97 2.72
C TYR A 169 12.99 12.51 3.13
N ALA A 170 13.49 11.64 2.24
CA ALA A 170 13.67 10.23 2.56
C ALA A 170 14.62 10.03 3.76
N GLN A 171 15.75 10.76 3.79
CA GLN A 171 16.68 10.70 4.91
C GLN A 171 16.02 11.16 6.22
N GLU A 172 15.29 12.27 6.20
CA GLU A 172 14.55 12.75 7.38
C GLU A 172 13.58 11.70 7.92
N VAL A 173 12.80 11.05 7.03
CA VAL A 173 11.85 10.01 7.44
C VAL A 173 12.56 8.80 8.03
N LEU A 174 13.69 8.39 7.45
CA LEU A 174 14.50 7.27 7.96
C LEU A 174 15.09 7.61 9.34
N ASP A 175 15.63 8.82 9.52
CA ASP A 175 16.20 9.28 10.80
C ASP A 175 15.12 9.34 11.89
N LEU A 176 13.93 9.86 11.58
CA LEU A 176 12.80 9.90 12.50
C LEU A 176 12.31 8.48 12.87
N THR A 177 12.28 7.57 11.91
CA THR A 177 11.96 6.15 12.18
C THR A 177 13.00 5.54 13.10
N GLY A 178 14.29 5.74 12.82
CA GLY A 178 15.39 5.25 13.66
C GLY A 178 15.32 5.79 15.09
N ALA A 179 15.09 7.09 15.23
CA ALA A 179 14.94 7.74 16.55
C ALA A 179 13.72 7.22 17.31
N PHE A 180 12.60 6.97 16.62
CA PHE A 180 11.37 6.45 17.22
C PHE A 180 11.50 4.98 17.65
N THR A 181 12.19 4.15 16.86
CA THR A 181 12.34 2.72 17.15
C THR A 181 13.45 2.43 18.15
N ALA A 182 14.40 3.35 18.33
CA ALA A 182 15.36 3.30 19.41
C ALA A 182 14.67 3.48 20.78
N SER A 183 15.23 2.86 21.82
CA SER A 183 14.81 3.13 23.20
C SER A 183 15.36 4.50 23.63
N GLY A 184 14.53 5.36 24.20
CA GLY A 184 14.97 6.63 24.73
C GLY A 184 13.89 7.73 24.76
N SER A 185 14.28 8.91 25.23
CA SER A 185 13.39 10.03 25.52
C SER A 185 12.52 10.45 24.33
N PHE A 186 13.05 10.42 23.10
CA PHE A 186 12.27 10.80 21.92
C PHE A 186 11.05 9.89 21.70
N ARG A 187 11.24 8.56 21.85
CA ARG A 187 10.12 7.62 21.75
C ARG A 187 9.06 7.90 22.81
N ASP A 188 9.49 8.12 24.07
CA ASP A 188 8.58 8.37 25.19
C ASP A 188 7.81 9.69 24.99
N GLU A 189 8.49 10.74 24.53
CA GLU A 189 7.88 12.02 24.18
C GLU A 189 6.83 11.86 23.05
N VAL A 190 7.14 11.08 22.01
CA VAL A 190 6.19 10.78 20.91
C VAL A 190 4.97 10.03 21.41
N LEU A 191 5.16 8.98 22.21
CA LEU A 191 4.05 8.19 22.74
C LEU A 191 3.14 9.03 23.65
N THR A 192 3.73 9.90 24.47
CA THR A 192 3.00 10.86 25.32
C THR A 192 2.20 11.84 24.46
N LEU A 193 2.81 12.46 23.46
CA LEU A 193 2.14 13.39 22.53
C LEU A 193 0.92 12.72 21.88
N VAL A 194 1.12 11.52 21.33
CA VAL A 194 0.05 10.79 20.63
C VAL A 194 -1.08 10.39 21.59
N GLN A 195 -0.74 10.01 22.81
CA GLN A 195 -1.72 9.62 23.83
C GLN A 195 -2.58 10.81 24.29
N GLU A 196 -1.94 11.95 24.54
CA GLU A 196 -2.59 13.13 25.10
C GLU A 196 -3.38 13.93 24.05
N ARG A 197 -2.79 14.15 22.89
CA ARG A 197 -3.28 15.11 21.89
C ARG A 197 -3.56 14.51 20.51
N GLY A 198 -3.15 13.26 20.28
CA GLY A 198 -3.12 12.71 18.92
C GLY A 198 -2.08 13.45 18.08
N THR A 199 -2.33 13.57 16.78
CA THR A 199 -1.43 14.33 15.89
C THR A 199 -1.75 15.83 15.86
N GLU A 200 -2.88 16.25 16.40
CA GLU A 200 -3.38 17.65 16.36
C GLU A 200 -3.37 18.29 14.95
N ILE A 201 -3.38 17.47 13.90
CA ILE A 201 -3.38 17.92 12.52
C ILE A 201 -4.81 17.80 11.97
N SER A 202 -5.35 18.86 11.40
CA SER A 202 -6.68 18.84 10.79
C SER A 202 -6.75 17.85 9.64
N LEU A 203 -7.92 17.29 9.32
CA LEU A 203 -8.09 16.38 8.18
C LEU A 203 -7.68 17.03 6.85
N ARG A 204 -7.89 18.32 6.71
CA ARG A 204 -7.46 19.10 5.54
C ARG A 204 -5.93 19.10 5.42
N ASP A 205 -5.24 19.42 6.52
CA ASP A 205 -3.78 19.48 6.53
C ASP A 205 -3.17 18.08 6.39
N GLN A 206 -3.75 17.07 7.04
CA GLN A 206 -3.35 15.68 6.84
C GLN A 206 -3.41 15.28 5.36
N ARG A 207 -4.49 15.63 4.66
CA ARG A 207 -4.61 15.35 3.22
C ARG A 207 -3.54 16.06 2.41
N ALA A 208 -3.31 17.35 2.66
CA ALA A 208 -2.29 18.13 1.94
C ALA A 208 -0.88 17.56 2.17
N LEU A 209 -0.55 17.25 3.42
CA LEU A 209 0.72 16.61 3.78
C LEU A 209 0.86 15.22 3.16
N ALA A 210 -0.21 14.43 3.14
CA ALA A 210 -0.20 13.11 2.51
C ALA A 210 0.05 13.20 1.00
N GLN A 211 -0.62 14.12 0.29
CA GLN A 211 -0.41 14.35 -1.14
C GLN A 211 1.03 14.78 -1.46
N ALA A 212 1.65 15.57 -0.59
CA ALA A 212 3.02 16.01 -0.76
C ALA A 212 4.07 14.91 -0.48
N THR A 213 3.76 13.96 0.40
CA THR A 213 4.77 13.08 1.00
C THR A 213 4.61 11.60 0.69
N TYR A 214 3.41 11.13 0.34
CA TYR A 214 3.24 9.74 -0.08
C TYR A 214 4.02 9.43 -1.36
N PRO A 215 4.45 8.19 -1.56
CA PRO A 215 4.95 7.74 -2.85
C PRO A 215 3.94 8.03 -3.95
N THR A 216 4.42 8.48 -5.12
CA THR A 216 3.58 8.71 -6.30
C THR A 216 3.91 7.70 -7.39
N ALA A 217 2.90 7.32 -8.18
CA ALA A 217 3.05 6.40 -9.28
C ALA A 217 1.90 6.56 -10.30
N CYS A 218 2.08 5.97 -11.47
CA CYS A 218 1.06 5.85 -12.50
C CYS A 218 0.33 4.50 -12.41
N ALA A 219 -0.98 4.49 -12.65
CA ALA A 219 -1.76 3.24 -12.65
C ALA A 219 -1.26 2.26 -13.74
N THR A 220 -0.81 2.77 -14.88
CA THR A 220 -0.24 1.98 -15.98
C THR A 220 1.03 1.24 -15.56
N GLU A 221 1.91 1.85 -14.75
CA GLU A 221 3.14 1.20 -14.25
C GLU A 221 2.81 0.00 -13.36
N TYR A 222 1.84 0.15 -12.47
CA TYR A 222 1.41 -0.95 -11.60
C TYR A 222 0.62 -2.02 -12.36
N ALA A 223 -0.13 -1.67 -13.39
CA ALA A 223 -0.79 -2.65 -14.25
C ALA A 223 0.26 -3.50 -15.01
N ALA A 224 1.29 -2.88 -15.57
CA ALA A 224 2.41 -3.58 -16.19
C ALA A 224 3.17 -4.46 -15.19
N PHE A 225 3.38 -3.97 -13.97
CA PHE A 225 4.01 -4.72 -12.89
C PHE A 225 3.21 -5.99 -12.52
N LEU A 226 1.89 -5.88 -12.36
CA LEU A 226 1.03 -7.02 -12.07
C LEU A 226 0.92 -7.99 -13.25
N THR A 227 0.95 -7.49 -14.48
CA THR A 227 1.04 -8.33 -15.69
C THR A 227 2.31 -9.19 -15.66
N ALA A 228 3.46 -8.55 -15.43
CA ALA A 228 4.74 -9.26 -15.34
C ALA A 228 4.75 -10.28 -14.17
N LEU A 229 4.10 -9.95 -13.05
CA LEU A 229 3.93 -10.86 -11.92
C LEU A 229 3.15 -12.12 -12.31
N LEU A 230 2.04 -11.97 -13.03
CA LEU A 230 1.18 -13.08 -13.45
C LEU A 230 1.79 -13.92 -14.58
N GLN A 231 2.64 -13.32 -15.41
CA GLN A 231 3.39 -13.98 -16.47
C GLN A 231 4.72 -14.60 -16.00
N ASP A 232 5.01 -14.62 -14.70
CA ASP A 232 6.26 -15.11 -14.11
C ASP A 232 7.54 -14.42 -14.65
N SER A 233 7.40 -13.20 -15.16
CA SER A 233 8.46 -12.41 -15.78
C SER A 233 8.97 -11.25 -14.89
N LEU A 234 8.44 -11.11 -13.67
CA LEU A 234 8.86 -10.09 -12.73
C LEU A 234 10.16 -10.51 -12.00
N GLY A 235 11.30 -10.32 -12.65
CA GLY A 235 12.62 -10.75 -12.18
C GLY A 235 12.87 -12.23 -12.47
N SER A 236 12.21 -13.15 -11.77
CA SER A 236 12.27 -14.59 -12.03
C SER A 236 10.95 -15.27 -11.63
N PRO A 237 10.68 -16.50 -12.11
CA PRO A 237 9.49 -17.27 -11.69
C PRO A 237 9.42 -17.49 -10.17
N ALA A 238 10.57 -17.68 -9.50
CA ALA A 238 10.63 -17.82 -8.05
C ALA A 238 10.22 -16.55 -7.30
N VAL A 239 10.63 -15.37 -7.79
CA VAL A 239 10.23 -14.06 -7.25
C VAL A 239 8.72 -13.88 -7.43
N SER A 240 8.19 -14.12 -8.64
CA SER A 240 6.76 -14.00 -8.93
C SER A 240 5.92 -14.95 -8.07
N ALA A 241 6.31 -16.22 -7.94
CA ALA A 241 5.64 -17.19 -7.10
C ALA A 241 5.62 -16.78 -5.62
N ARG A 242 6.74 -16.24 -5.11
CA ARG A 242 6.84 -15.75 -3.73
C ARG A 242 5.92 -14.56 -3.49
N MET A 243 5.85 -13.63 -4.44
CA MET A 243 4.96 -12.48 -4.35
C MET A 243 3.49 -12.90 -4.37
N ARG A 244 3.09 -13.79 -5.29
CA ARG A 244 1.72 -14.33 -5.33
C ARG A 244 1.34 -14.99 -4.01
N SER A 245 2.20 -15.83 -3.47
CA SER A 245 1.98 -16.49 -2.17
C SER A 245 1.70 -15.51 -1.01
N ALA A 246 2.25 -14.30 -1.05
CA ALA A 246 2.00 -13.27 -0.06
C ALA A 246 0.73 -12.43 -0.34
N LEU A 247 0.34 -12.30 -1.62
CA LEU A 247 -0.77 -11.45 -2.06
C LEU A 247 -2.10 -12.20 -2.13
N GLU A 248 -2.06 -13.45 -2.61
CA GLU A 248 -3.27 -14.21 -2.94
C GLU A 248 -4.03 -14.66 -1.71
N ARG A 249 -5.34 -14.52 -1.80
CA ARG A 249 -6.31 -15.07 -0.87
C ARG A 249 -7.27 -15.93 -1.68
N THR A 250 -7.55 -17.13 -1.20
CA THR A 250 -8.65 -17.92 -1.71
C THR A 250 -9.95 -17.20 -1.42
N VAL A 251 -10.75 -16.96 -2.43
CA VAL A 251 -12.04 -16.30 -2.27
C VAL A 251 -13.04 -17.32 -1.78
N GLY A 252 -13.34 -17.31 -0.47
CA GLY A 252 -14.47 -18.08 0.08
C GLY A 252 -15.81 -17.44 -0.33
N ALA A 253 -16.85 -18.25 -0.42
CA ALA A 253 -18.20 -17.82 -0.79
C ALA A 253 -18.77 -16.67 0.06
N ASP A 254 -18.22 -16.44 1.24
CA ASP A 254 -18.74 -15.49 2.23
C ASP A 254 -18.07 -14.08 2.19
N THR A 255 -17.04 -13.90 1.36
CA THR A 255 -16.21 -12.70 1.48
C THR A 255 -16.80 -11.43 0.85
N LEU A 256 -17.79 -11.54 -0.06
CA LEU A 256 -18.28 -10.39 -0.84
C LEU A 256 -19.78 -10.51 -1.24
N GLY A 257 -20.59 -11.23 -0.49
CA GLY A 257 -22.06 -11.29 -0.73
C GLY A 257 -22.47 -12.31 -1.80
N GLY A 258 -21.61 -13.24 -2.17
CA GLY A 258 -21.89 -14.34 -3.09
C GLY A 258 -20.63 -14.95 -3.71
N PRO A 259 -20.72 -16.12 -4.37
CA PRO A 259 -19.60 -16.74 -5.05
C PRO A 259 -19.14 -15.87 -6.21
N LEU A 260 -17.89 -15.41 -6.15
CA LEU A 260 -17.26 -14.73 -7.28
C LEU A 260 -16.72 -15.80 -8.26
N PRO A 261 -16.81 -15.56 -9.57
CA PRO A 261 -16.24 -16.45 -10.58
C PRO A 261 -14.72 -16.22 -10.70
N VAL A 262 -14.00 -16.36 -9.57
CA VAL A 262 -12.55 -16.17 -9.49
C VAL A 262 -11.95 -17.23 -8.55
N GLU A 263 -10.77 -17.72 -8.87
CA GLU A 263 -10.05 -18.73 -8.09
C GLU A 263 -9.29 -18.11 -6.91
N ALA A 264 -8.67 -16.95 -7.17
CA ALA A 264 -7.92 -16.20 -6.17
C ALA A 264 -7.89 -14.70 -6.50
N ILE A 265 -7.72 -13.87 -5.49
CA ILE A 265 -7.47 -12.44 -5.63
C ILE A 265 -6.17 -12.09 -4.91
N GLY A 266 -5.23 -11.50 -5.66
CA GLY A 266 -4.06 -10.84 -5.11
C GLY A 266 -4.28 -9.33 -5.08
N SER A 267 -4.13 -8.69 -3.93
CA SER A 267 -4.39 -7.25 -3.83
C SER A 267 -3.57 -6.54 -2.76
N VAL A 268 -3.25 -5.28 -3.03
CA VAL A 268 -2.81 -4.29 -2.05
C VAL A 268 -3.67 -3.06 -2.19
N SER A 269 -4.15 -2.54 -1.08
CA SER A 269 -4.96 -1.33 -1.05
C SER A 269 -4.50 -0.39 0.05
N GLY A 270 -4.76 0.88 -0.12
CA GLY A 270 -4.50 1.90 0.89
C GLY A 270 -5.56 2.98 0.85
N ALA A 271 -5.95 3.44 2.03
CA ALA A 271 -6.87 4.54 2.19
C ALA A 271 -6.30 5.54 3.20
N PHE A 272 -6.42 6.82 2.88
CA PHE A 272 -6.10 7.93 3.76
C PHE A 272 -7.12 9.04 3.48
N PRO A 273 -7.46 9.93 4.42
CA PRO A 273 -8.51 10.95 4.20
C PRO A 273 -8.38 11.66 2.84
N GLY A 274 -9.35 11.39 1.95
CA GLY A 274 -9.39 11.93 0.60
C GLY A 274 -8.53 11.21 -0.45
N LEU A 275 -7.83 10.13 -0.09
CA LEU A 275 -6.99 9.32 -0.96
C LEU A 275 -7.41 7.85 -0.90
N ILE A 276 -7.55 7.18 -2.04
CA ILE A 276 -7.72 5.74 -2.14
C ILE A 276 -6.76 5.22 -3.21
N SER A 277 -6.03 4.16 -2.91
CA SER A 277 -5.21 3.44 -3.85
C SER A 277 -5.55 1.96 -3.84
N PHE A 278 -5.58 1.35 -5.00
CA PHE A 278 -5.89 -0.06 -5.18
C PHE A 278 -5.09 -0.63 -6.35
N ALA A 279 -4.45 -1.76 -6.12
CA ALA A 279 -3.82 -2.54 -7.18
C ALA A 279 -4.10 -4.02 -6.89
N ALA A 280 -4.76 -4.68 -7.82
CA ALA A 280 -5.17 -6.06 -7.66
C ALA A 280 -5.24 -6.81 -8.97
N TYR A 281 -5.23 -8.13 -8.85
CA TYR A 281 -5.58 -9.04 -9.92
C TYR A 281 -6.53 -10.12 -9.42
N ALA A 282 -7.35 -10.65 -10.32
CA ALA A 282 -8.16 -11.83 -10.12
C ALA A 282 -7.66 -12.95 -11.03
N ARG A 283 -7.40 -14.12 -10.46
CA ARG A 283 -7.23 -15.36 -11.21
C ARG A 283 -8.60 -15.88 -11.56
N ARG A 284 -8.88 -15.94 -12.84
CA ARG A 284 -10.19 -16.36 -13.34
C ARG A 284 -10.12 -17.80 -13.86
N PRO A 285 -11.22 -18.59 -13.74
CA PRO A 285 -11.24 -19.96 -14.23
C PRO A 285 -11.12 -20.00 -15.76
N ASP A 286 -10.44 -21.02 -16.27
CA ASP A 286 -10.35 -21.27 -17.71
C ASP A 286 -11.74 -21.30 -18.39
N PRO A 287 -11.91 -20.72 -19.58
CA PRO A 287 -10.89 -20.12 -20.47
C PRO A 287 -10.70 -18.59 -20.29
N LEU A 288 -11.16 -18.00 -19.17
CA LEU A 288 -11.08 -16.55 -18.99
C LEU A 288 -9.64 -16.12 -18.61
N PRO A 289 -9.08 -15.05 -19.22
CA PRO A 289 -7.79 -14.54 -18.83
C PRO A 289 -7.85 -13.90 -17.45
N ASP A 290 -6.75 -13.93 -16.70
CA ASP A 290 -6.62 -13.20 -15.43
C ASP A 290 -6.84 -11.69 -15.67
N ARG A 291 -7.48 -11.01 -14.72
CA ARG A 291 -7.81 -9.57 -14.82
C ARG A 291 -7.07 -8.74 -13.81
N ILE A 292 -6.59 -7.58 -14.24
CA ILE A 292 -5.89 -6.59 -13.43
C ILE A 292 -6.74 -5.33 -13.32
N VAL A 293 -6.79 -4.77 -12.10
CA VAL A 293 -7.39 -3.47 -11.81
C VAL A 293 -6.42 -2.65 -10.97
N VAL A 294 -6.07 -1.45 -11.46
CA VAL A 294 -5.29 -0.47 -10.71
C VAL A 294 -6.03 0.85 -10.69
N SER A 295 -6.23 1.42 -9.52
CA SER A 295 -6.88 2.70 -9.35
C SER A 295 -6.21 3.55 -8.28
N PHE A 296 -6.03 4.83 -8.59
CA PHE A 296 -5.59 5.87 -7.67
C PHE A 296 -6.58 7.02 -7.69
N ILE A 297 -7.15 7.32 -6.55
CA ILE A 297 -8.13 8.41 -6.37
C ILE A 297 -7.55 9.40 -5.39
N GLN A 298 -7.54 10.68 -5.77
CA GLN A 298 -7.14 11.78 -4.88
C GLN A 298 -8.20 12.88 -4.88
N ASP A 299 -8.13 13.76 -3.91
CA ASP A 299 -9.07 14.89 -3.71
C ASP A 299 -10.53 14.46 -3.53
N LEU A 300 -10.75 13.22 -3.04
CA LEU A 300 -12.09 12.82 -2.64
C LEU A 300 -12.61 13.77 -1.54
N PRO A 301 -13.83 14.30 -1.67
CA PRO A 301 -14.47 15.01 -0.58
C PRO A 301 -14.50 14.12 0.67
N ILE A 302 -14.16 14.69 1.82
CA ILE A 302 -14.02 13.91 3.07
C ILE A 302 -15.27 13.16 3.45
N ALA A 303 -16.45 13.74 3.23
CA ALA A 303 -17.74 13.08 3.48
C ALA A 303 -17.92 11.84 2.57
N VAL A 304 -17.56 11.96 1.29
CA VAL A 304 -17.61 10.85 0.32
C VAL A 304 -16.62 9.76 0.72
N PHE A 305 -15.40 10.13 1.07
CA PHE A 305 -14.38 9.20 1.54
C PHE A 305 -14.88 8.36 2.73
N TYR A 306 -15.37 9.00 3.79
CA TYR A 306 -15.88 8.27 4.96
C TYR A 306 -17.11 7.42 4.64
N HIS A 307 -18.02 7.92 3.79
CA HIS A 307 -19.16 7.13 3.35
C HIS A 307 -18.73 5.86 2.62
N MET A 308 -17.78 5.96 1.68
CA MET A 308 -17.25 4.81 0.96
C MET A 308 -16.59 3.80 1.92
N MET A 309 -15.78 4.29 2.87
CA MET A 309 -15.11 3.41 3.85
C MET A 309 -16.11 2.70 4.78
N GLN A 310 -17.15 3.39 5.22
CA GLN A 310 -18.17 2.83 6.12
C GLN A 310 -19.09 1.82 5.43
N THR A 311 -19.40 2.05 4.15
CA THR A 311 -20.30 1.18 3.37
C THR A 311 -19.57 0.07 2.61
N GLY A 312 -18.23 0.13 2.52
CA GLY A 312 -17.45 -0.80 1.71
C GLY A 312 -17.64 -0.64 0.19
N MET A 313 -18.17 0.52 -0.25
CA MET A 313 -18.41 0.80 -1.67
C MET A 313 -17.12 0.75 -2.51
N ASP A 314 -16.01 1.18 -1.95
CA ASP A 314 -14.70 1.08 -2.59
C ASP A 314 -14.36 -0.37 -2.91
N ARG A 315 -14.52 -1.27 -1.94
CA ARG A 315 -14.28 -2.71 -2.13
C ARG A 315 -15.24 -3.30 -3.15
N ALA A 316 -16.54 -2.99 -3.04
CA ALA A 316 -17.55 -3.51 -3.97
C ALA A 316 -17.27 -3.07 -5.43
N LEU A 317 -16.87 -1.82 -5.64
CA LEU A 317 -16.46 -1.30 -6.94
C LEU A 317 -15.31 -2.13 -7.54
N PHE A 318 -14.21 -2.29 -6.80
CA PHE A 318 -13.02 -2.96 -7.30
C PHE A 318 -13.25 -4.47 -7.54
N VAL A 319 -14.05 -5.10 -6.70
CA VAL A 319 -14.42 -6.50 -6.90
C VAL A 319 -15.24 -6.69 -8.17
N ARG A 320 -16.22 -5.82 -8.43
CA ARG A 320 -16.99 -5.88 -9.68
C ARG A 320 -16.13 -5.64 -10.90
N LEU A 321 -15.17 -4.71 -10.85
CA LEU A 321 -14.23 -4.50 -11.96
C LEU A 321 -13.33 -5.72 -12.22
N LEU A 322 -13.03 -6.52 -11.17
CA LEU A 322 -12.23 -7.74 -11.31
C LEU A 322 -13.02 -8.94 -11.85
N SER A 323 -14.34 -9.01 -11.60
CA SER A 323 -15.13 -10.23 -11.80
C SER A 323 -16.32 -10.11 -12.75
N ASP A 324 -16.75 -8.90 -13.11
CA ASP A 324 -17.99 -8.64 -13.84
C ASP A 324 -17.69 -7.90 -15.16
N ASP A 325 -17.74 -8.62 -16.30
CA ASP A 325 -17.43 -8.06 -17.61
C ASP A 325 -18.42 -6.97 -18.03
N ALA A 326 -19.70 -7.16 -17.75
CA ALA A 326 -20.74 -6.17 -18.07
C ALA A 326 -20.52 -4.87 -17.30
N TYR A 327 -20.09 -4.97 -16.04
CA TYR A 327 -19.76 -3.80 -15.22
C TYR A 327 -18.53 -3.05 -15.73
N VAL A 328 -17.53 -3.76 -16.26
CA VAL A 328 -16.36 -3.16 -16.90
C VAL A 328 -16.78 -2.38 -18.15
N GLU A 329 -17.63 -2.97 -19.01
CA GLU A 329 -18.15 -2.32 -20.22
C GLU A 329 -18.98 -1.07 -19.91
N ASP A 330 -19.88 -1.15 -18.92
CA ASP A 330 -20.69 0.00 -18.49
C ASP A 330 -19.83 1.10 -17.90
N THR A 331 -18.81 0.75 -17.12
CA THR A 331 -17.84 1.72 -16.56
C THR A 331 -17.03 2.39 -17.67
N ALA A 332 -16.54 1.63 -18.65
CA ALA A 332 -15.81 2.16 -19.79
C ALA A 332 -16.66 3.18 -20.57
N ARG A 333 -17.91 2.81 -20.87
CA ARG A 333 -18.88 3.68 -21.56
C ARG A 333 -19.14 4.97 -20.78
N PHE A 334 -19.40 4.86 -19.48
CA PHE A 334 -19.61 6.02 -18.61
C PHE A 334 -18.44 6.99 -18.62
N LEU A 335 -17.20 6.49 -18.57
CA LEU A 335 -16.01 7.32 -18.60
C LEU A 335 -15.83 8.01 -19.97
N ALA A 336 -16.04 7.29 -21.07
CA ALA A 336 -15.96 7.85 -22.42
C ALA A 336 -16.97 8.98 -22.67
N GLU A 337 -18.20 8.82 -22.20
CA GLU A 337 -19.24 9.87 -22.30
C GLU A 337 -18.85 11.14 -21.56
N ARG A 338 -18.17 11.03 -20.43
CA ARG A 338 -17.70 12.18 -19.66
C ARG A 338 -16.49 12.89 -20.29
N GLU A 339 -15.65 12.17 -20.99
CA GLU A 339 -14.50 12.76 -21.71
C GLU A 339 -14.95 13.55 -22.95
N THR A 340 -16.07 13.14 -23.57
CA THR A 340 -16.60 13.80 -24.77
C THR A 340 -17.59 14.94 -24.48
N GLY A 341 -18.17 14.97 -23.29
CA GLY A 341 -19.19 15.94 -22.88
C GLY A 341 -18.69 17.13 -22.04
N GLY A 342 -17.40 17.22 -21.76
CA GLY A 342 -16.75 18.31 -21.04
C GLY A 342 -15.90 19.17 -21.96
#